data_0df1411b9441f464a08480e26044e16b
#
_entry.id   0df1411b9441f464a08480e26044e16b
#
_cell.length_a   1.000
_cell.length_b   1.000
_cell.length_c   1.000
_cell.angle_alpha   90.00
_cell.angle_beta   90.00
_cell.angle_gamma   90.00
#
_symmetry.space_group_name_H-M   'P 1'
#
loop_
_entity.id
_entity.type
_entity.pdbx_description
1 polymer ?
#
loop_
_entity_poly.entity_id
_entity_poly.type
_entity_poly.pdbx_seq_one_letter_code
_entity_poly.pdbx_strand_id
1 'polypeptide(L)'
;MRANVQGLMSGELGNWLTEQQTMREEAKKKANNRWFYSGIAALPVAGFILFLPFDLGFFRYFLILFLGFGVFAWGYGPISEAKKTIKVGINSAIARDLGISYSHDVEPGEEYEAARRYGLLPSYQRDSQEDRWFGELEGHPFNLYEAHLEQRRGSGKNRRWVTVFRGAIIDIGFGRPFHSTTLLQRKGKHKKWFGLGGRADHADFGGHRLDYVDQVHPDFEGVFEVWSDDQVEARVLIHPTYVEHLIELERVFDGDAVRALFRAGEVIIAIESGNMFESGSMNAEDDAAKVAKTSEQFAAMARLATAINQNERGRVIANETRSEPAPAAPQSPPTGPGGFGRKGL
;
A
#
# COMPACT_ATOMS: atom_id res chain seq x y z
N MET A 1 13.09 13.34 1.08
CA MET A 1 13.61 12.34 0.09
C MET A 1 12.88 12.51 -1.24
N ARG A 2 13.58 12.50 -2.37
CA ARG A 2 12.98 12.60 -3.73
C ARG A 2 13.94 11.96 -4.74
N ALA A 3 13.43 11.03 -5.56
CA ALA A 3 14.25 10.41 -6.59
C ALA A 3 14.67 11.42 -7.67
N ASN A 4 15.90 11.30 -8.14
CA ASN A 4 16.41 12.12 -9.23
C ASN A 4 15.94 11.55 -10.58
N VAL A 5 14.75 11.96 -11.02
CA VAL A 5 14.10 11.45 -12.24
C VAL A 5 15.01 11.64 -13.48
N GLN A 6 15.67 12.78 -13.62
CA GLN A 6 16.58 13.02 -14.75
C GLN A 6 17.81 12.11 -14.70
N GLY A 7 18.41 11.96 -13.51
CA GLY A 7 19.54 11.06 -13.31
C GLY A 7 19.17 9.60 -13.58
N LEU A 8 18.01 9.17 -13.10
CA LEU A 8 17.49 7.82 -13.36
C LEU A 8 17.28 7.57 -14.87
N MET A 9 16.62 8.50 -15.57
CA MET A 9 16.30 8.34 -16.99
C MET A 9 17.53 8.50 -17.92
N SER A 10 18.56 9.22 -17.49
CA SER A 10 19.82 9.33 -18.24
C SER A 10 20.89 8.30 -17.82
N GLY A 11 20.63 7.53 -16.77
CA GLY A 11 21.54 6.54 -16.20
C GLY A 11 21.17 5.09 -16.56
N GLU A 12 21.42 4.19 -15.60
CA GLU A 12 21.21 2.74 -15.79
C GLU A 12 19.75 2.39 -16.11
N LEU A 13 18.78 3.06 -15.49
CA LEU A 13 17.37 2.80 -15.76
C LEU A 13 17.00 3.15 -17.20
N GLY A 14 17.45 4.30 -17.72
CA GLY A 14 17.17 4.71 -19.10
C GLY A 14 17.79 3.74 -20.13
N ASN A 15 19.02 3.29 -19.89
CA ASN A 15 19.66 2.28 -20.72
C ASN A 15 18.90 0.96 -20.68
N TRP A 16 18.55 0.47 -19.49
CA TRP A 16 17.74 -0.74 -19.32
C TRP A 16 16.37 -0.63 -20.02
N LEU A 17 15.67 0.50 -19.87
CA LEU A 17 14.38 0.73 -20.56
C LEU A 17 14.51 0.73 -22.08
N THR A 18 15.64 1.21 -22.61
CA THR A 18 15.93 1.15 -24.05
C THR A 18 16.10 -0.31 -24.51
N GLU A 19 16.79 -1.13 -23.74
CA GLU A 19 16.91 -2.57 -24.03
C GLU A 19 15.57 -3.28 -23.97
N GLN A 20 14.65 -2.84 -23.06
CA GLN A 20 13.31 -3.41 -22.98
C GLN A 20 12.40 -3.08 -24.17
N GLN A 21 12.78 -2.17 -25.07
CA GLN A 21 11.98 -1.91 -26.28
C GLN A 21 11.84 -3.17 -27.15
N THR A 22 12.92 -3.92 -27.32
CA THR A 22 12.89 -5.20 -28.05
C THR A 22 11.90 -6.19 -27.40
N MET A 23 11.92 -6.29 -26.09
CA MET A 23 10.99 -7.14 -25.34
C MET A 23 9.53 -6.69 -25.53
N ARG A 24 9.27 -5.35 -25.51
CA ARG A 24 7.95 -4.79 -25.77
C ARG A 24 7.43 -5.17 -27.15
N GLU A 25 8.29 -5.03 -28.18
CA GLU A 25 7.94 -5.39 -29.56
C GLU A 25 7.71 -6.89 -29.73
N GLU A 26 8.60 -7.71 -29.16
CA GLU A 26 8.41 -9.17 -29.16
C GLU A 26 7.12 -9.58 -28.44
N ALA A 27 6.79 -8.98 -27.30
CA ALA A 27 5.55 -9.26 -26.58
C ALA A 27 4.32 -8.90 -27.43
N LYS A 28 4.33 -7.74 -28.11
CA LYS A 28 3.28 -7.33 -29.04
C LYS A 28 3.17 -8.33 -30.22
N LYS A 29 4.30 -8.73 -30.80
CA LYS A 29 4.35 -9.71 -31.89
C LYS A 29 3.81 -11.08 -31.45
N LYS A 30 4.24 -11.56 -30.28
CA LYS A 30 3.73 -12.82 -29.69
C LYS A 30 2.23 -12.76 -29.42
N ALA A 31 1.74 -11.64 -28.88
CA ALA A 31 0.32 -11.42 -28.65
C ALA A 31 -0.48 -11.44 -29.96
N ASN A 32 -0.03 -10.70 -30.97
CA ASN A 32 -0.68 -10.66 -32.29
C ASN A 32 -0.71 -12.06 -32.95
N ASN A 33 0.40 -12.80 -32.88
CA ASN A 33 0.47 -14.15 -33.39
C ASN A 33 -0.51 -15.09 -32.67
N ARG A 34 -0.56 -14.99 -31.32
CA ARG A 34 -1.51 -15.78 -30.51
C ARG A 34 -2.95 -15.44 -30.87
N TRP A 35 -3.32 -14.16 -30.99
CA TRP A 35 -4.67 -13.77 -31.42
C TRP A 35 -5.00 -14.26 -32.83
N PHE A 36 -4.05 -14.13 -33.76
CA PHE A 36 -4.26 -14.57 -35.14
C PHE A 36 -4.50 -16.08 -35.23
N TYR A 37 -3.57 -16.88 -34.69
CA TYR A 37 -3.69 -18.35 -34.80
C TYR A 37 -4.86 -18.92 -33.98
N SER A 38 -5.06 -18.40 -32.75
CA SER A 38 -6.17 -18.84 -31.90
C SER A 38 -7.51 -18.35 -32.45
N GLY A 39 -7.57 -17.17 -33.06
CA GLY A 39 -8.76 -16.68 -33.75
C GLY A 39 -9.15 -17.59 -34.93
N ILE A 40 -8.18 -17.94 -35.79
CA ILE A 40 -8.42 -18.88 -36.87
C ILE A 40 -8.87 -20.25 -36.34
N ALA A 41 -8.23 -20.77 -35.29
CA ALA A 41 -8.61 -22.05 -34.69
C ALA A 41 -9.98 -22.00 -34.01
N ALA A 42 -10.40 -20.85 -33.52
CA ALA A 42 -11.71 -20.65 -32.88
C ALA A 42 -12.87 -20.60 -33.88
N LEU A 43 -12.62 -20.25 -35.16
CA LEU A 43 -13.66 -20.14 -36.16
C LEU A 43 -14.40 -21.50 -36.45
N PRO A 44 -13.72 -22.63 -36.70
CA PRO A 44 -14.39 -23.89 -36.86
C PRO A 44 -15.12 -24.35 -35.60
N VAL A 45 -14.58 -24.06 -34.41
CA VAL A 45 -15.23 -24.38 -33.14
C VAL A 45 -16.50 -23.55 -32.96
N ALA A 46 -16.46 -22.26 -33.26
CA ALA A 46 -17.63 -21.39 -33.24
C ALA A 46 -18.67 -21.84 -34.28
N GLY A 47 -18.23 -22.19 -35.49
CA GLY A 47 -19.09 -22.77 -36.51
C GLY A 47 -19.75 -24.06 -36.04
N PHE A 48 -18.99 -24.98 -35.46
CA PHE A 48 -19.54 -26.21 -34.90
C PHE A 48 -20.61 -25.94 -33.83
N ILE A 49 -20.37 -24.98 -32.89
CA ILE A 49 -21.34 -24.58 -31.86
C ILE A 49 -22.63 -24.02 -32.49
N LEU A 50 -22.52 -23.24 -33.56
CA LEU A 50 -23.68 -22.66 -34.24
C LEU A 50 -24.55 -23.72 -34.93
N PHE A 51 -23.93 -24.72 -35.54
CA PHE A 51 -24.60 -25.78 -36.32
C PHE A 51 -24.87 -27.06 -35.54
N LEU A 52 -24.66 -27.09 -34.22
CA LEU A 52 -25.04 -28.20 -33.35
C LEU A 52 -26.54 -28.53 -33.54
N PRO A 53 -26.89 -29.82 -33.76
CA PRO A 53 -28.28 -30.23 -33.97
C PRO A 53 -29.16 -30.14 -32.74
N PHE A 54 -28.58 -29.84 -31.57
CA PHE A 54 -29.29 -29.66 -30.32
C PHE A 54 -29.74 -28.20 -30.16
N ASP A 55 -30.99 -28.01 -29.73
CA ASP A 55 -31.48 -26.66 -29.43
C ASP A 55 -30.91 -26.15 -28.10
N LEU A 56 -29.74 -25.50 -28.21
CA LEU A 56 -29.10 -24.83 -27.08
C LEU A 56 -29.70 -23.43 -26.83
N GLY A 57 -30.65 -22.99 -27.66
CA GLY A 57 -31.24 -21.67 -27.51
C GLY A 57 -30.20 -20.55 -27.41
N PHE A 58 -30.41 -19.65 -26.43
CA PHE A 58 -29.48 -18.53 -26.19
C PHE A 58 -28.09 -18.98 -25.70
N PHE A 59 -27.96 -20.17 -25.12
CA PHE A 59 -26.71 -20.67 -24.53
C PHE A 59 -25.57 -20.84 -25.56
N ARG A 60 -25.88 -21.12 -26.85
CA ARG A 60 -24.85 -21.17 -27.90
C ARG A 60 -24.07 -19.88 -28.10
N TYR A 61 -24.75 -18.73 -28.01
CA TYR A 61 -24.08 -17.42 -28.11
C TYR A 61 -23.19 -17.13 -26.89
N PHE A 62 -23.59 -17.61 -25.72
CA PHE A 62 -22.76 -17.54 -24.53
C PHE A 62 -21.48 -18.37 -24.67
N LEU A 63 -21.55 -19.58 -25.25
CA LEU A 63 -20.36 -20.38 -25.50
C LEU A 63 -19.39 -19.71 -26.47
N ILE A 64 -19.91 -19.09 -27.53
CA ILE A 64 -19.08 -18.36 -28.51
C ILE A 64 -18.43 -17.14 -27.87
N LEU A 65 -19.17 -16.38 -27.03
CA LEU A 65 -18.63 -15.26 -26.27
C LEU A 65 -17.50 -15.73 -25.35
N PHE A 66 -17.70 -16.83 -24.65
CA PHE A 66 -16.71 -17.41 -23.73
C PHE A 66 -15.45 -17.88 -24.48
N LEU A 67 -15.62 -18.50 -25.67
CA LEU A 67 -14.52 -18.86 -26.57
C LEU A 67 -13.73 -17.62 -27.00
N GLY A 68 -14.40 -16.53 -27.41
CA GLY A 68 -13.79 -15.26 -27.78
C GLY A 68 -13.01 -14.63 -26.61
N PHE A 69 -13.57 -14.68 -25.41
CA PHE A 69 -12.89 -14.21 -24.20
C PHE A 69 -11.63 -15.04 -23.90
N GLY A 70 -11.68 -16.37 -24.07
CA GLY A 70 -10.52 -17.25 -23.91
C GLY A 70 -9.39 -16.93 -24.90
N VAL A 71 -9.73 -16.70 -26.16
CA VAL A 71 -8.78 -16.29 -27.22
C VAL A 71 -8.13 -14.93 -26.84
N PHE A 72 -8.95 -13.97 -26.42
CA PHE A 72 -8.45 -12.66 -26.01
C PHE A 72 -7.50 -12.74 -24.80
N ALA A 73 -7.91 -13.45 -23.75
CA ALA A 73 -7.14 -13.59 -22.52
C ALA A 73 -5.79 -14.29 -22.77
N TRP A 74 -5.79 -15.37 -23.55
CA TRP A 74 -4.56 -16.08 -23.89
C TRP A 74 -3.61 -15.26 -24.75
N GLY A 75 -4.14 -14.50 -25.71
CA GLY A 75 -3.34 -13.60 -26.54
C GLY A 75 -2.77 -12.41 -25.77
N TYR A 76 -3.47 -11.92 -24.72
CA TYR A 76 -3.02 -10.81 -23.90
C TYR A 76 -1.87 -11.18 -22.92
N GLY A 77 -1.68 -12.48 -22.63
CA GLY A 77 -0.67 -12.96 -21.69
C GLY A 77 0.74 -12.35 -21.87
N PRO A 78 1.35 -12.37 -23.06
CA PRO A 78 2.70 -11.79 -23.27
C PRO A 78 2.78 -10.30 -22.98
N ILE A 79 1.72 -9.54 -23.26
CA ILE A 79 1.65 -8.09 -22.98
C ILE A 79 1.60 -7.86 -21.46
N SER A 80 0.80 -8.65 -20.74
CA SER A 80 0.68 -8.55 -19.28
C SER A 80 2.02 -8.86 -18.60
N GLU A 81 2.71 -9.89 -19.05
CA GLU A 81 4.02 -10.30 -18.52
C GLU A 81 5.10 -9.24 -18.78
N ALA A 82 5.14 -8.68 -19.98
CA ALA A 82 6.05 -7.58 -20.32
C ALA A 82 5.78 -6.33 -19.46
N LYS A 83 4.50 -5.95 -19.26
CA LYS A 83 4.13 -4.84 -18.38
C LYS A 83 4.58 -5.09 -16.93
N LYS A 84 4.40 -6.31 -16.41
CA LYS A 84 4.85 -6.67 -15.07
C LYS A 84 6.37 -6.55 -14.93
N THR A 85 7.13 -7.07 -15.89
CA THR A 85 8.59 -6.98 -15.89
C THR A 85 9.07 -5.53 -15.88
N ILE A 86 8.47 -4.68 -16.71
CA ILE A 86 8.81 -3.25 -16.76
C ILE A 86 8.43 -2.55 -15.44
N LYS A 87 7.24 -2.82 -14.90
CA LYS A 87 6.79 -2.30 -13.61
C LYS A 87 7.80 -2.63 -12.49
N VAL A 88 8.18 -3.89 -12.37
CA VAL A 88 9.13 -4.35 -11.35
C VAL A 88 10.50 -3.68 -11.55
N GLY A 89 10.98 -3.59 -12.78
CA GLY A 89 12.28 -2.95 -13.09
C GLY A 89 12.30 -1.47 -12.73
N ILE A 90 11.28 -0.70 -13.14
CA ILE A 90 11.17 0.74 -12.83
C ILE A 90 11.07 0.94 -11.31
N ASN A 91 10.16 0.22 -10.64
CA ASN A 91 9.95 0.38 -9.21
C ASN A 91 11.19 -0.01 -8.41
N SER A 92 11.90 -1.08 -8.80
CA SER A 92 13.17 -1.47 -8.17
C SER A 92 14.28 -0.44 -8.36
N ALA A 93 14.34 0.22 -9.53
CA ALA A 93 15.33 1.26 -9.79
C ALA A 93 15.05 2.52 -8.95
N ILE A 94 13.78 2.93 -8.84
CA ILE A 94 13.36 4.05 -7.99
C ILE A 94 13.68 3.73 -6.52
N ALA A 95 13.35 2.53 -6.07
CA ALA A 95 13.62 2.11 -4.69
C ALA A 95 15.13 2.20 -4.37
N ARG A 96 15.98 1.73 -5.28
CA ARG A 96 17.43 1.79 -5.12
C ARG A 96 17.93 3.23 -5.05
N ASP A 97 17.45 4.12 -5.90
CA ASP A 97 17.82 5.54 -5.91
C ASP A 97 17.39 6.25 -4.62
N LEU A 98 16.27 5.83 -4.03
CA LEU A 98 15.77 6.32 -2.76
C LEU A 98 16.42 5.64 -1.53
N GLY A 99 17.27 4.63 -1.71
CA GLY A 99 17.89 3.87 -0.61
C GLY A 99 16.91 2.97 0.15
N ILE A 100 15.81 2.56 -0.49
CA ILE A 100 14.77 1.69 0.07
C ILE A 100 14.65 0.40 -0.73
N SER A 101 13.78 -0.50 -0.30
CA SER A 101 13.55 -1.79 -0.93
C SER A 101 12.16 -1.85 -1.57
N TYR A 102 12.04 -2.61 -2.65
CA TYR A 102 10.79 -2.91 -3.34
C TYR A 102 10.62 -4.41 -3.55
N SER A 103 9.40 -4.92 -3.36
CA SER A 103 8.98 -6.27 -3.70
C SER A 103 7.60 -6.23 -4.36
N HIS A 104 7.41 -6.98 -5.42
CA HIS A 104 6.08 -7.11 -6.02
C HIS A 104 5.14 -7.96 -5.17
N ASP A 105 5.68 -9.00 -4.56
CA ASP A 105 4.92 -9.90 -3.69
C ASP A 105 4.89 -9.35 -2.26
N VAL A 106 3.74 -9.42 -1.62
CA VAL A 106 3.46 -8.83 -0.31
C VAL A 106 2.92 -9.90 0.64
N GLU A 107 3.53 -9.98 1.80
CA GLU A 107 2.97 -10.66 2.97
C GLU A 107 2.63 -9.57 4.00
N PRO A 108 1.33 -9.25 4.20
CA PRO A 108 0.91 -8.23 5.16
C PRO A 108 1.26 -8.65 6.59
N GLY A 109 1.63 -7.68 7.42
CA GLY A 109 1.97 -7.87 8.82
C GLY A 109 0.84 -7.52 9.78
N GLU A 110 1.21 -7.22 11.02
CA GLU A 110 0.27 -6.83 12.08
C GLU A 110 -0.44 -5.51 11.79
N GLU A 111 0.18 -4.62 11.02
CA GLU A 111 -0.40 -3.36 10.58
C GLU A 111 -1.69 -3.57 9.76
N TYR A 112 -1.74 -4.60 8.92
CA TYR A 112 -2.92 -4.95 8.14
C TYR A 112 -4.08 -5.41 9.04
N GLU A 113 -3.77 -6.27 9.99
CA GLU A 113 -4.76 -6.76 10.96
C GLU A 113 -5.26 -5.62 11.87
N ALA A 114 -4.39 -4.69 12.25
CA ALA A 114 -4.77 -3.49 12.99
C ALA A 114 -5.67 -2.58 12.13
N ALA A 115 -5.30 -2.30 10.88
CA ALA A 115 -6.10 -1.51 9.94
C ALA A 115 -7.51 -2.11 9.77
N ARG A 116 -7.62 -3.43 9.66
CA ARG A 116 -8.88 -4.14 9.59
C ARG A 116 -9.69 -4.05 10.89
N ARG A 117 -9.06 -4.32 12.03
CA ARG A 117 -9.70 -4.35 13.35
C ARG A 117 -10.26 -2.99 13.75
N TYR A 118 -9.51 -1.91 13.50
CA TYR A 118 -9.93 -0.56 13.86
C TYR A 118 -10.74 0.15 12.77
N GLY A 119 -11.14 -0.57 11.71
CA GLY A 119 -12.06 -0.06 10.70
C GLY A 119 -11.46 0.97 9.72
N LEU A 120 -10.11 0.98 9.56
CA LEU A 120 -9.48 1.72 8.47
C LEU A 120 -9.88 1.08 7.13
N LEU A 121 -10.03 -0.24 7.11
CA LEU A 121 -10.46 -1.01 5.94
C LEU A 121 -11.93 -1.40 6.08
N PRO A 122 -12.72 -1.37 4.98
CA PRO A 122 -14.09 -1.87 4.98
C PRO A 122 -14.11 -3.41 5.10
N SER A 123 -15.26 -3.97 5.44
CA SER A 123 -15.44 -5.43 5.43
C SER A 123 -15.31 -5.99 4.01
N TYR A 124 -14.55 -7.06 3.85
CA TYR A 124 -14.29 -7.74 2.59
C TYR A 124 -14.35 -9.27 2.73
N GLN A 125 -14.34 -9.98 1.61
CA GLN A 125 -14.35 -11.44 1.55
C GLN A 125 -13.19 -11.99 0.74
N ARG A 126 -12.55 -11.15 -0.07
CA ARG A 126 -11.38 -11.47 -0.87
C ARG A 126 -10.46 -10.26 -0.90
N ASP A 127 -9.18 -10.50 -0.80
CA ASP A 127 -8.14 -9.49 -0.83
C ASP A 127 -6.95 -9.95 -1.67
N SER A 128 -6.20 -8.98 -2.14
CA SER A 128 -4.88 -9.15 -2.73
C SER A 128 -4.03 -7.93 -2.41
N GLN A 129 -2.75 -8.16 -2.17
CA GLN A 129 -1.76 -7.12 -1.92
C GLN A 129 -0.65 -7.22 -2.94
N GLU A 130 -0.15 -6.07 -3.39
CA GLU A 130 0.96 -5.99 -4.32
C GLU A 130 1.80 -4.73 -4.09
N ASP A 131 3.00 -4.70 -4.69
CA ASP A 131 3.84 -3.52 -4.76
C ASP A 131 4.28 -2.99 -3.39
N ARG A 132 4.99 -3.81 -2.63
CA ARG A 132 5.54 -3.44 -1.33
C ARG A 132 6.82 -2.62 -1.46
N TRP A 133 6.84 -1.48 -0.78
CA TRP A 133 7.98 -0.60 -0.61
C TRP A 133 8.29 -0.50 0.89
N PHE A 134 9.53 -0.74 1.27
CA PHE A 134 9.89 -0.81 2.67
C PHE A 134 11.34 -0.40 2.90
N GLY A 135 11.65 0.01 4.13
CA GLY A 135 12.96 0.49 4.53
C GLY A 135 12.85 1.61 5.55
N GLU A 136 13.61 2.68 5.36
CA GLU A 136 13.59 3.85 6.23
C GLU A 136 13.30 5.13 5.44
N LEU A 137 12.38 5.93 5.94
CA LEU A 137 12.09 7.28 5.46
C LEU A 137 12.52 8.29 6.52
N GLU A 138 13.50 9.14 6.19
CA GLU A 138 14.03 10.15 7.12
C GLU A 138 14.45 9.56 8.48
N GLY A 139 15.01 8.33 8.48
CA GLY A 139 15.45 7.62 9.68
C GLY A 139 14.34 6.88 10.43
N HIS A 140 13.14 6.79 9.88
CA HIS A 140 12.01 6.05 10.46
C HIS A 140 11.64 4.86 9.59
N PRO A 141 11.42 3.68 10.21
CA PRO A 141 10.99 2.51 9.46
C PRO A 141 9.63 2.78 8.83
N PHE A 142 9.47 2.33 7.60
CA PHE A 142 8.19 2.38 6.92
C PHE A 142 7.93 1.13 6.12
N ASN A 143 6.66 0.86 5.88
CA ASN A 143 6.15 -0.15 5.00
C ASN A 143 4.96 0.42 4.24
N LEU A 144 4.92 0.25 2.93
CA LEU A 144 3.81 0.67 2.08
C LEU A 144 3.53 -0.41 1.07
N TYR A 145 2.26 -0.71 0.84
CA TYR A 145 1.83 -1.60 -0.24
C TYR A 145 0.43 -1.25 -0.72
N GLU A 146 0.09 -1.70 -1.92
CA GLU A 146 -1.25 -1.59 -2.46
C GLU A 146 -2.10 -2.78 -1.99
N ALA A 147 -3.34 -2.48 -1.56
CA ALA A 147 -4.35 -3.49 -1.24
C ALA A 147 -5.58 -3.32 -2.11
N HIS A 148 -6.12 -4.45 -2.59
CA HIS A 148 -7.38 -4.53 -3.32
C HIS A 148 -8.31 -5.48 -2.60
N LEU A 149 -9.43 -4.94 -2.09
CA LEU A 149 -10.41 -5.66 -1.29
C LEU A 149 -11.73 -5.74 -2.03
N GLU A 150 -12.31 -6.93 -2.07
CA GLU A 150 -13.56 -7.19 -2.76
C GLU A 150 -14.60 -7.84 -1.84
N GLN A 151 -15.84 -7.49 -2.08
CA GLN A 151 -17.00 -8.07 -1.40
C GLN A 151 -17.99 -8.61 -2.43
N ARG A 152 -18.57 -9.76 -2.14
CA ARG A 152 -19.61 -10.33 -2.97
C ARG A 152 -20.95 -9.65 -2.69
N ARG A 153 -21.51 -8.97 -3.68
CA ARG A 153 -22.80 -8.30 -3.58
C ARG A 153 -23.83 -8.91 -4.53
N GLY A 154 -25.11 -8.76 -4.17
CA GLY A 154 -26.24 -9.29 -4.95
C GLY A 154 -26.80 -10.58 -4.35
N SER A 155 -27.94 -11.04 -4.87
CA SER A 155 -28.65 -12.25 -4.43
C SER A 155 -28.83 -13.24 -5.60
N GLY A 156 -28.91 -14.53 -5.29
CA GLY A 156 -29.17 -15.58 -6.25
C GLY A 156 -28.15 -15.59 -7.42
N LYS A 157 -28.67 -15.53 -8.65
CA LYS A 157 -27.86 -15.56 -9.91
C LYS A 157 -27.13 -14.23 -10.20
N ASN A 158 -27.48 -13.14 -9.50
CA ASN A 158 -26.93 -11.80 -9.74
C ASN A 158 -25.76 -11.48 -8.78
N ARG A 159 -25.14 -12.47 -8.17
CA ARG A 159 -23.96 -12.27 -7.31
C ARG A 159 -22.75 -11.88 -8.14
N ARG A 160 -22.11 -10.77 -7.77
CA ARG A 160 -20.88 -10.27 -8.38
C ARG A 160 -19.88 -9.80 -7.32
N TRP A 161 -18.61 -9.88 -7.63
CA TRP A 161 -17.55 -9.26 -6.86
C TRP A 161 -17.55 -7.75 -7.12
N VAL A 162 -17.45 -6.97 -6.08
CA VAL A 162 -17.41 -5.51 -6.13
C VAL A 162 -16.23 -5.06 -5.29
N THR A 163 -15.36 -4.24 -5.87
CA THR A 163 -14.28 -3.58 -5.13
C THR A 163 -14.89 -2.70 -4.05
N VAL A 164 -14.46 -2.87 -2.81
CA VAL A 164 -14.88 -2.09 -1.64
C VAL A 164 -13.76 -1.22 -1.10
N PHE A 165 -12.53 -1.52 -1.47
CA PHE A 165 -11.34 -0.70 -1.23
C PHE A 165 -10.28 -1.06 -2.27
N ARG A 166 -9.63 -0.06 -2.81
CA ARG A 166 -8.39 -0.17 -3.54
C ARG A 166 -7.53 1.03 -3.21
N GLY A 167 -6.28 0.80 -2.78
CA GLY A 167 -5.42 1.90 -2.41
C GLY A 167 -4.22 1.50 -1.57
N ALA A 168 -3.58 2.50 -0.96
CA ALA A 168 -2.39 2.33 -0.14
C ALA A 168 -2.71 1.96 1.30
N ILE A 169 -1.92 1.05 1.83
CA ILE A 169 -1.71 0.86 3.27
C ILE A 169 -0.26 1.25 3.56
N ILE A 170 -0.10 2.19 4.47
CA ILE A 170 1.20 2.77 4.84
C ILE A 170 1.37 2.61 6.34
N ASP A 171 2.50 2.08 6.76
CA ASP A 171 2.91 2.01 8.15
C ASP A 171 4.21 2.79 8.32
N ILE A 172 4.26 3.70 9.30
CA ILE A 172 5.41 4.55 9.59
C ILE A 172 5.71 4.50 11.09
N GLY A 173 6.95 4.16 11.44
CA GLY A 173 7.41 4.19 12.81
C GLY A 173 7.42 5.61 13.39
N PHE A 174 6.98 5.72 14.63
CA PHE A 174 6.96 6.99 15.38
C PHE A 174 8.22 7.11 16.24
N GLY A 175 8.90 8.26 16.17
CA GLY A 175 10.18 8.48 16.85
C GLY A 175 10.10 8.67 18.37
N ARG A 176 8.89 8.70 18.94
CA ARG A 176 8.65 8.80 20.38
C ARG A 176 7.61 7.79 20.84
N PRO A 177 7.73 7.22 22.04
CA PRO A 177 6.70 6.33 22.56
C PRO A 177 5.40 7.10 22.81
N PHE A 178 4.28 6.45 22.56
CA PHE A 178 2.95 6.87 22.98
C PHE A 178 2.13 5.62 23.35
N HIS A 179 1.10 5.81 24.16
CA HIS A 179 0.35 4.71 24.76
C HIS A 179 -1.10 4.65 24.28
N SER A 180 -1.62 5.78 23.80
CA SER A 180 -3.01 5.85 23.32
C SER A 180 -3.20 5.10 22.00
N THR A 181 -4.43 4.64 21.81
CA THR A 181 -4.97 4.26 20.51
C THR A 181 -5.76 5.45 19.99
N THR A 182 -5.28 6.09 18.95
CA THR A 182 -5.91 7.28 18.37
C THR A 182 -6.23 7.04 16.91
N LEU A 183 -7.51 7.19 16.56
CA LEU A 183 -8.04 7.01 15.20
C LEU A 183 -8.45 8.35 14.62
N LEU A 184 -7.96 8.66 13.42
CA LEU A 184 -8.35 9.80 12.61
C LEU A 184 -9.08 9.31 11.36
N GLN A 185 -10.25 9.89 11.07
CA GLN A 185 -11.04 9.54 9.88
C GLN A 185 -11.82 10.74 9.36
N ARG A 186 -12.28 10.66 8.10
CA ARG A 186 -13.16 11.68 7.51
C ARG A 186 -14.46 11.82 8.28
N LYS A 187 -14.91 13.07 8.46
CA LYS A 187 -16.12 13.43 9.20
C LYS A 187 -17.37 12.76 8.66
N GLY A 188 -18.26 12.37 9.56
CA GLY A 188 -19.64 11.99 9.23
C GLY A 188 -19.95 10.51 9.23
N LYS A 189 -19.01 9.63 9.62
CA LYS A 189 -19.26 8.18 9.72
C LYS A 189 -20.02 7.77 10.99
N HIS A 190 -19.84 8.48 12.11
CA HIS A 190 -20.45 8.16 13.42
C HIS A 190 -21.43 9.24 13.87
N LYS A 191 -22.71 9.10 13.48
CA LYS A 191 -23.80 9.96 13.90
C LYS A 191 -24.62 9.32 15.01
N LYS A 192 -25.15 10.11 15.94
CA LYS A 192 -26.14 9.65 16.91
C LYS A 192 -27.38 9.12 16.16
N TRP A 193 -28.06 8.19 16.78
CA TRP A 193 -29.20 7.39 16.33
C TRP A 193 -30.11 8.08 15.30
N PHE A 194 -30.42 7.42 14.19
CA PHE A 194 -31.27 7.87 13.06
C PHE A 194 -30.82 9.15 12.30
N GLY A 195 -29.60 9.62 12.46
CA GLY A 195 -29.15 10.85 11.78
C GLY A 195 -29.79 12.14 12.31
N LEU A 196 -30.62 12.06 13.34
CA LEU A 196 -31.32 13.15 14.02
C LEU A 196 -30.63 13.49 15.36
N GLY A 197 -29.35 13.60 15.38
CA GLY A 197 -28.62 13.95 16.57
C GLY A 197 -27.23 14.38 16.20
N GLY A 198 -26.60 15.17 17.06
CA GLY A 198 -25.21 15.54 16.92
C GLY A 198 -24.28 14.31 16.86
N ARG A 199 -23.00 14.54 16.75
CA ARG A 199 -21.94 13.54 16.81
C ARG A 199 -22.06 12.64 18.03
N ALA A 200 -21.67 11.36 17.90
CA ALA A 200 -21.54 10.47 19.04
C ALA A 200 -20.38 10.92 19.95
N ASP A 201 -20.50 10.72 21.26
CA ASP A 201 -19.44 11.06 22.21
C ASP A 201 -18.40 9.94 22.31
N HIS A 202 -18.75 8.73 21.90
CA HIS A 202 -17.88 7.55 21.83
C HIS A 202 -18.33 6.63 20.69
N ALA A 203 -17.40 5.82 20.17
CA ALA A 203 -17.66 4.78 19.19
C ALA A 203 -16.83 3.53 19.51
N ASP A 204 -17.30 2.37 19.04
CA ASP A 204 -16.59 1.10 19.14
C ASP A 204 -15.85 0.82 17.83
N PHE A 205 -14.57 0.52 17.95
CA PHE A 205 -13.69 0.16 16.84
C PHE A 205 -13.04 -1.20 17.13
N GLY A 206 -13.65 -2.25 16.61
CA GLY A 206 -13.15 -3.62 16.76
C GLY A 206 -13.10 -4.13 18.20
N GLY A 207 -14.10 -3.76 19.02
CA GLY A 207 -14.17 -4.09 20.44
C GLY A 207 -13.41 -3.12 21.36
N HIS A 208 -12.86 -2.04 20.81
CA HIS A 208 -12.23 -0.97 21.57
C HIS A 208 -13.11 0.27 21.55
N ARG A 209 -13.55 0.70 22.72
CA ARG A 209 -14.30 1.94 22.88
C ARG A 209 -13.32 3.11 22.88
N LEU A 210 -13.47 4.01 21.91
CA LEU A 210 -12.75 5.26 21.82
C LEU A 210 -13.70 6.43 22.02
N ASP A 211 -13.26 7.45 22.73
CA ASP A 211 -14.01 8.67 22.98
C ASP A 211 -13.67 9.69 21.90
N TYR A 212 -14.65 10.53 21.55
CA TYR A 212 -14.42 11.62 20.62
C TYR A 212 -13.49 12.67 21.23
N VAL A 213 -12.51 13.13 20.43
CA VAL A 213 -11.55 14.15 20.81
C VAL A 213 -11.91 15.48 20.16
N ASP A 214 -12.30 16.46 20.96
CA ASP A 214 -12.48 17.84 20.48
C ASP A 214 -11.13 18.45 20.15
N GLN A 215 -10.97 18.87 18.91
CA GLN A 215 -9.77 19.55 18.42
C GLN A 215 -9.95 21.07 18.53
N VAL A 216 -8.84 21.79 18.72
CA VAL A 216 -8.88 23.24 18.89
C VAL A 216 -8.94 24.01 17.57
N HIS A 217 -8.79 23.32 16.43
CA HIS A 217 -8.68 23.98 15.11
C HIS A 217 -9.94 23.74 14.26
N PRO A 218 -10.75 24.82 13.98
CA PRO A 218 -12.03 24.68 13.27
C PRO A 218 -11.92 24.07 11.87
N ASP A 219 -10.88 24.42 11.11
CA ASP A 219 -10.68 23.92 9.75
C ASP A 219 -10.41 22.39 9.74
N PHE A 220 -9.71 21.90 10.76
CA PHE A 220 -9.52 20.50 10.98
C PHE A 220 -10.83 19.76 11.25
N GLU A 221 -11.61 20.27 12.21
CA GLU A 221 -12.89 19.66 12.59
C GLU A 221 -13.93 19.70 11.46
N GLY A 222 -13.73 20.56 10.46
CA GLY A 222 -14.52 20.57 9.23
C GLY A 222 -14.35 19.32 8.37
N VAL A 223 -13.16 18.70 8.44
CA VAL A 223 -12.72 17.64 7.53
C VAL A 223 -12.63 16.27 8.21
N PHE A 224 -12.09 16.23 9.43
CA PHE A 224 -11.79 15.00 10.16
C PHE A 224 -12.52 14.89 11.50
N GLU A 225 -12.63 13.67 11.98
CA GLU A 225 -13.02 13.28 13.34
C GLU A 225 -11.88 12.48 13.94
N VAL A 226 -11.58 12.75 15.24
CA VAL A 226 -10.56 12.04 16.02
C VAL A 226 -11.23 11.30 17.17
N TRP A 227 -10.82 10.08 17.37
CA TRP A 227 -11.29 9.17 18.41
C TRP A 227 -10.10 8.60 19.15
N SER A 228 -10.10 8.61 20.49
CA SER A 228 -8.98 8.13 21.28
C SER A 228 -9.42 7.60 22.63
N ASP A 229 -8.61 6.72 23.21
CA ASP A 229 -8.68 6.31 24.63
C ASP A 229 -7.95 7.29 25.56
N ASP A 230 -7.10 8.20 25.01
CA ASP A 230 -6.48 9.32 25.74
C ASP A 230 -6.60 10.62 24.93
N GLN A 231 -7.52 11.50 25.35
CA GLN A 231 -7.77 12.77 24.67
C GLN A 231 -6.59 13.76 24.75
N VAL A 232 -5.78 13.67 25.80
CA VAL A 232 -4.65 14.58 25.98
C VAL A 232 -3.51 14.20 25.05
N GLU A 233 -3.15 12.92 25.02
CA GLU A 233 -2.12 12.42 24.12
C GLU A 233 -2.55 12.58 22.65
N ALA A 234 -3.82 12.33 22.33
CA ALA A 234 -4.36 12.51 20.98
C ALA A 234 -4.15 13.94 20.44
N ARG A 235 -4.36 14.98 21.25
CA ARG A 235 -4.14 16.38 20.84
C ARG A 235 -2.66 16.70 20.58
N VAL A 236 -1.76 15.98 21.22
CA VAL A 236 -0.31 16.11 20.99
C VAL A 236 0.09 15.36 19.73
N LEU A 237 -0.51 14.18 19.45
CA LEU A 237 -0.25 13.37 18.27
C LEU A 237 -0.79 14.01 16.99
N ILE A 238 -2.03 14.53 17.05
CA ILE A 238 -2.72 15.12 15.89
C ILE A 238 -2.41 16.63 15.82
N HIS A 239 -1.22 16.96 15.36
CA HIS A 239 -0.81 18.34 15.14
C HIS A 239 -1.32 18.89 13.80
N PRO A 240 -1.66 20.16 13.64
CA PRO A 240 -2.15 20.75 12.38
C PRO A 240 -1.25 20.45 11.19
N THR A 241 0.06 20.60 11.32
CA THR A 241 1.03 20.29 10.26
C THR A 241 0.96 18.84 9.78
N TYR A 242 0.71 17.88 10.68
CA TYR A 242 0.50 16.48 10.33
C TYR A 242 -0.72 16.31 9.42
N VAL A 243 -1.80 16.99 9.74
CA VAL A 243 -3.05 16.91 8.96
C VAL A 243 -2.89 17.51 7.57
N GLU A 244 -2.17 18.62 7.45
CA GLU A 244 -1.85 19.22 6.15
C GLU A 244 -1.08 18.23 5.26
N HIS A 245 -0.12 17.52 5.82
CA HIS A 245 0.63 16.50 5.08
C HIS A 245 -0.19 15.24 4.78
N LEU A 246 -1.16 14.87 5.62
CA LEU A 246 -2.11 13.80 5.30
C LEU A 246 -2.99 14.16 4.11
N ILE A 247 -3.49 15.42 4.06
CA ILE A 247 -4.28 15.93 2.95
C ILE A 247 -3.43 16.00 1.68
N GLU A 248 -2.17 16.45 1.80
CA GLU A 248 -1.23 16.44 0.67
C GLU A 248 -0.98 15.02 0.15
N LEU A 249 -0.78 14.06 1.05
CA LEU A 249 -0.58 12.68 0.70
C LEU A 249 -1.78 12.11 -0.07
N GLU A 250 -3.00 12.36 0.44
CA GLU A 250 -4.24 11.97 -0.24
C GLU A 250 -4.31 12.55 -1.68
N ARG A 251 -4.00 13.83 -1.84
CA ARG A 251 -3.97 14.49 -3.15
C ARG A 251 -2.93 13.89 -4.11
N VAL A 252 -1.71 13.62 -3.62
CA VAL A 252 -0.61 13.10 -4.44
C VAL A 252 -0.85 11.65 -4.86
N PHE A 253 -1.58 10.90 -4.04
CA PHE A 253 -2.00 9.53 -4.37
C PHE A 253 -3.26 9.47 -5.23
N ASP A 254 -3.81 10.62 -5.65
CA ASP A 254 -5.13 10.70 -6.30
C ASP A 254 -6.19 9.97 -5.47
N GLY A 255 -6.08 10.09 -4.14
CA GLY A 255 -6.84 9.32 -3.18
C GLY A 255 -8.05 10.03 -2.62
N ASP A 256 -8.83 9.28 -1.87
CA ASP A 256 -9.99 9.76 -1.11
C ASP A 256 -10.05 9.05 0.24
N ALA A 257 -10.80 9.63 1.17
CA ALA A 257 -11.14 9.03 2.45
C ALA A 257 -9.94 8.53 3.27
N VAL A 258 -8.84 9.32 3.33
CA VAL A 258 -7.68 9.01 4.16
C VAL A 258 -8.10 8.78 5.62
N ARG A 259 -7.53 7.74 6.23
CA ARG A 259 -7.73 7.33 7.63
C ARG A 259 -6.36 7.03 8.23
N ALA A 260 -6.18 7.34 9.49
CA ALA A 260 -4.93 7.04 10.19
C ALA A 260 -5.20 6.48 11.59
N LEU A 261 -4.42 5.51 12.00
CA LEU A 261 -4.44 4.88 13.32
C LEU A 261 -3.06 5.03 13.95
N PHE A 262 -2.99 5.70 15.09
CA PHE A 262 -1.82 5.77 15.95
C PHE A 262 -1.94 4.67 17.00
N ARG A 263 -1.01 3.75 17.04
CA ARG A 263 -1.02 2.64 17.97
C ARG A 263 0.38 2.03 18.12
N ALA A 264 0.77 1.69 19.32
CA ALA A 264 2.00 0.95 19.64
C ALA A 264 3.30 1.55 19.06
N GLY A 265 3.38 2.88 18.95
CA GLY A 265 4.56 3.56 18.40
C GLY A 265 4.61 3.63 16.89
N GLU A 266 3.50 3.32 16.19
CA GLU A 266 3.38 3.33 14.73
C GLU A 266 2.16 4.12 14.29
N VAL A 267 2.20 4.62 13.08
CA VAL A 267 1.07 5.24 12.39
C VAL A 267 0.72 4.42 11.17
N ILE A 268 -0.48 3.84 11.19
CA ILE A 268 -1.02 3.08 10.07
C ILE A 268 -1.99 3.98 9.30
N ILE A 269 -1.76 4.18 8.02
CA ILE A 269 -2.57 5.04 7.15
C ILE A 269 -3.18 4.20 6.05
N ALA A 270 -4.48 4.36 5.81
CA ALA A 270 -5.18 3.80 4.68
C ALA A 270 -5.72 4.92 3.80
N ILE A 271 -5.37 4.89 2.51
CA ILE A 271 -5.82 5.85 1.50
C ILE A 271 -6.54 5.07 0.41
N GLU A 272 -7.82 5.36 0.23
CA GLU A 272 -8.57 4.80 -0.88
C GLU A 272 -8.21 5.55 -2.16
N SER A 273 -7.69 4.86 -3.15
CA SER A 273 -7.23 5.41 -4.42
C SER A 273 -7.54 4.43 -5.55
N GLY A 274 -7.11 4.73 -6.76
CA GLY A 274 -7.10 3.76 -7.85
C GLY A 274 -5.92 2.79 -7.74
N ASN A 275 -5.63 2.14 -8.86
CA ASN A 275 -4.42 1.32 -9.00
C ASN A 275 -3.20 2.25 -9.00
N MET A 276 -2.27 2.01 -8.07
CA MET A 276 -1.08 2.83 -7.88
C MET A 276 0.15 2.13 -8.44
N PHE A 277 1.28 2.83 -8.48
CA PHE A 277 2.58 2.28 -8.87
C PHE A 277 2.58 1.50 -10.19
N GLU A 278 1.60 1.77 -11.07
CA GLU A 278 1.49 1.17 -12.42
C GLU A 278 2.51 1.80 -13.37
N SER A 279 3.79 1.60 -13.05
CA SER A 279 4.90 2.11 -13.86
C SER A 279 5.11 1.30 -15.14
N GLY A 280 4.58 0.07 -15.22
CA GLY A 280 4.68 -0.78 -16.42
C GLY A 280 3.85 -0.27 -17.59
N SER A 281 4.51 0.08 -18.72
CA SER A 281 3.86 0.48 -19.96
C SER A 281 4.42 -0.29 -21.15
N MET A 282 3.56 -0.51 -22.16
CA MET A 282 4.02 -0.95 -23.48
C MET A 282 4.48 0.21 -24.37
N ASN A 283 4.38 1.44 -23.84
CA ASN A 283 4.75 2.68 -24.49
C ASN A 283 5.94 3.30 -23.75
N ALA A 284 7.08 3.40 -24.39
CA ALA A 284 8.28 3.94 -23.76
C ALA A 284 8.17 5.44 -23.41
N GLU A 285 7.32 6.18 -24.15
CA GLU A 285 7.08 7.61 -23.92
C GLU A 285 6.44 7.89 -22.56
N ASP A 286 5.72 6.91 -21.96
CA ASP A 286 5.08 7.05 -20.67
C ASP A 286 6.05 6.87 -19.49
N ASP A 287 7.22 6.25 -19.71
CA ASP A 287 8.10 5.80 -18.63
C ASP A 287 8.58 6.96 -17.75
N ALA A 288 9.01 8.08 -18.35
CA ALA A 288 9.49 9.24 -17.61
C ALA A 288 8.39 9.88 -16.73
N ALA A 289 7.15 9.98 -17.25
CA ALA A 289 6.03 10.52 -16.50
C ALA A 289 5.66 9.61 -15.30
N LYS A 290 5.76 8.30 -15.47
CA LYS A 290 5.48 7.32 -14.41
C LYS A 290 6.54 7.33 -13.32
N VAL A 291 7.82 7.41 -13.69
CA VAL A 291 8.93 7.58 -12.74
C VAL A 291 8.75 8.89 -11.95
N ALA A 292 8.39 9.99 -12.62
CA ALA A 292 8.16 11.28 -11.96
C ALA A 292 6.98 11.19 -10.95
N LYS A 293 5.85 10.59 -11.33
CA LYS A 293 4.69 10.43 -10.45
C LYS A 293 5.05 9.61 -9.19
N THR A 294 5.71 8.48 -9.36
CA THR A 294 6.14 7.63 -8.24
C THR A 294 7.12 8.38 -7.32
N SER A 295 8.09 9.13 -7.89
CA SER A 295 9.00 9.96 -7.10
C SER A 295 8.29 11.05 -6.29
N GLU A 296 7.22 11.67 -6.84
CA GLU A 296 6.41 12.66 -6.12
C GLU A 296 5.65 12.04 -4.96
N GLN A 297 5.10 10.84 -5.14
CA GLN A 297 4.42 10.09 -4.08
C GLN A 297 5.36 9.80 -2.91
N PHE A 298 6.59 9.36 -3.17
CA PHE A 298 7.58 9.15 -2.11
C PHE A 298 8.04 10.45 -1.45
N ALA A 299 8.15 11.54 -2.19
CA ALA A 299 8.47 12.85 -1.61
C ALA A 299 7.37 13.34 -0.65
N ALA A 300 6.10 13.08 -0.94
CA ALA A 300 4.99 13.41 -0.06
C ALA A 300 5.02 12.56 1.22
N MET A 301 5.29 11.25 1.10
CA MET A 301 5.45 10.37 2.27
C MET A 301 6.64 10.77 3.15
N ALA A 302 7.77 11.15 2.57
CA ALA A 302 8.93 11.61 3.34
C ALA A 302 8.60 12.89 4.13
N ARG A 303 7.84 13.83 3.54
CA ARG A 303 7.37 15.02 4.27
C ARG A 303 6.45 14.65 5.43
N LEU A 304 5.53 13.72 5.23
CA LEU A 304 4.65 13.23 6.29
C LEU A 304 5.45 12.55 7.40
N ALA A 305 6.38 11.64 7.06
CA ALA A 305 7.24 10.96 8.04
C ALA A 305 8.06 11.97 8.89
N THR A 306 8.57 13.02 8.22
CA THR A 306 9.26 14.13 8.91
C THR A 306 8.31 14.87 9.85
N ALA A 307 7.10 15.23 9.39
CA ALA A 307 6.13 15.97 10.20
C ALA A 307 5.66 15.18 11.42
N ILE A 308 5.42 13.88 11.28
CA ILE A 308 5.06 12.98 12.37
C ILE A 308 6.15 12.98 13.46
N ASN A 309 7.41 13.01 13.05
CA ASN A 309 8.57 12.81 13.90
C ASN A 309 9.28 14.11 14.32
N GLN A 310 8.69 15.28 14.03
CA GLN A 310 9.19 16.56 14.53
C GLN A 310 8.74 16.81 15.98
N ASN A 311 9.64 17.34 16.79
CA ASN A 311 9.28 17.85 18.11
C ASN A 311 8.71 19.29 17.98
N GLU A 312 8.16 19.84 19.07
CA GLU A 312 7.63 21.21 19.16
C GLU A 312 8.60 22.32 18.69
N ARG A 313 9.90 22.01 18.63
CA ARG A 313 10.96 22.91 18.14
C ARG A 313 11.36 22.67 16.68
N GLY A 314 10.59 21.85 15.96
CA GLY A 314 10.87 21.51 14.55
C GLY A 314 12.11 20.62 14.33
N ARG A 315 12.64 19.98 15.37
CA ARG A 315 13.75 19.04 15.26
C ARG A 315 13.20 17.62 15.05
N VAL A 316 13.76 16.91 14.09
CA VAL A 316 13.44 15.49 13.88
C VAL A 316 13.93 14.68 15.10
N ILE A 317 13.05 13.85 15.63
CA ILE A 317 13.36 12.96 16.77
C ILE A 317 13.89 11.66 16.15
N ALA A 318 15.13 11.29 16.51
CA ALA A 318 15.68 10.01 16.12
C ALA A 318 14.90 8.87 16.79
N ASN A 319 14.72 7.77 16.06
CA ASN A 319 14.03 6.59 16.58
C ASN A 319 14.89 5.90 17.66
N GLU A 320 14.61 6.15 18.94
CA GLU A 320 15.34 5.55 20.06
C GLU A 320 15.00 4.06 20.28
N THR A 321 13.95 3.54 19.65
CA THR A 321 13.46 2.18 19.88
C THR A 321 14.28 1.08 19.19
N ARG A 322 15.31 1.43 18.42
CA ARG A 322 16.14 0.47 17.66
C ARG A 322 17.64 0.52 17.97
N SER A 323 18.04 0.95 19.17
CA SER A 323 19.38 0.55 19.65
C SER A 323 19.31 -0.94 19.99
N GLU A 324 19.72 -1.81 19.06
CA GLU A 324 20.14 -3.16 19.42
C GLU A 324 21.08 -3.05 20.60
N PRO A 325 20.88 -3.81 21.70
CA PRO A 325 21.87 -3.85 22.77
C PRO A 325 23.20 -4.26 22.13
N ALA A 326 24.21 -3.42 22.30
CA ALA A 326 25.55 -3.72 21.82
C ALA A 326 25.91 -5.15 22.23
N PRO A 327 26.50 -5.98 21.34
CA PRO A 327 26.88 -7.34 21.68
C PRO A 327 27.74 -7.29 22.94
N ALA A 328 27.32 -8.01 23.97
CA ALA A 328 27.99 -8.06 25.24
C ALA A 328 29.48 -8.34 25.00
N ALA A 329 30.36 -7.46 25.50
CA ALA A 329 31.79 -7.66 25.38
C ALA A 329 32.15 -9.06 25.91
N PRO A 330 33.07 -9.80 25.24
CA PRO A 330 33.42 -11.15 25.66
C PRO A 330 33.88 -11.10 27.12
N GLN A 331 33.17 -11.81 27.97
CA GLN A 331 33.55 -11.96 29.39
C GLN A 331 34.93 -12.63 29.45
N SER A 332 35.89 -11.94 30.05
CA SER A 332 37.19 -12.48 30.36
C SER A 332 37.03 -13.75 31.21
N PRO A 333 37.75 -14.82 30.93
CA PRO A 333 37.65 -16.06 31.73
C PRO A 333 37.98 -15.76 33.20
N PRO A 334 37.29 -16.39 34.16
CA PRO A 334 37.55 -16.20 35.58
C PRO A 334 38.97 -16.62 35.92
N THR A 335 39.77 -15.69 36.42
CA THR A 335 41.06 -16.00 37.04
C THR A 335 40.80 -16.82 38.29
N GLY A 336 41.14 -18.10 38.23
CA GLY A 336 41.05 -19.02 39.36
C GLY A 336 41.97 -18.58 40.49
N PRO A 337 41.60 -18.83 41.76
CA PRO A 337 42.43 -18.54 42.88
C PRO A 337 43.61 -19.53 42.99
N GLY A 338 44.78 -19.10 42.57
CA GLY A 338 46.00 -19.78 42.92
C GLY A 338 46.41 -19.38 44.33
N GLY A 339 46.52 -20.35 45.21
CA GLY A 339 46.96 -20.08 46.56
C GLY A 339 47.04 -21.34 47.42
N PHE A 340 47.90 -22.29 47.07
CA PHE A 340 48.29 -23.31 48.04
C PHE A 340 49.38 -22.79 48.94
N GLY A 341 49.04 -22.40 50.18
CA GLY A 341 49.96 -22.17 51.28
C GLY A 341 50.43 -23.53 51.81
N ARG A 342 51.69 -23.79 51.63
CA ARG A 342 52.44 -24.86 52.40
C ARG A 342 52.52 -24.40 53.85
N LYS A 343 52.01 -25.19 54.78
CA LYS A 343 52.51 -25.26 56.19
C LYS A 343 53.50 -26.35 56.31
N GLY A 344 54.71 -25.95 56.68
CA GLY A 344 55.74 -26.92 57.19
C GLY A 344 55.49 -27.19 58.64
N LEU A 345 55.90 -28.32 58.99
CA LEU A 345 56.35 -29.15 60.13
C LEU A 345 55.52 -30.36 60.27
#